data_9fe55f6e5874154dfea618cb3d11b4f3
#
_entry.id   9fe55f6e5874154dfea618cb3d11b4f3
#
_cell.length_a   1.000
_cell.length_b   1.000
_cell.length_c   1.000
_cell.angle_alpha   90.00
_cell.angle_beta   90.00
_cell.angle_gamma   90.00
#
_symmetry.space_group_name_H-M   'P 1'
#
loop_
_entity.id
_entity.type
_entity.pdbx_description
1 polymer ?
#
loop_
_entity_poly.entity_id
_entity_poly.type
_entity_poly.pdbx_seq_one_letter_code
_entity_poly.pdbx_strand_id
1 'polypeptide(L)'
;YKLHPDQLLQPDPVSRMKSEHPNHCWQIDPSLCVLYYLPRHGKDTGLRVMKEEEFYKNKPKNVVKIEQDRVWRYTGTDHASGTIVARYYFGGETSANLCDFFIFMMQAKEDVHKDPIRGVPRMVMLDPGSANTSSAFKTLCKSLDVHVQINKPGNPRAKGQVEKAN
;
A
#
# COMPACT_ATOMS: atom_id res chain seq x y z
N TYR A 1 16.65 -39.78 -16.52
CA TYR A 1 15.39 -39.66 -15.81
C TYR A 1 14.42 -38.88 -16.67
N LYS A 2 13.35 -39.58 -17.19
CA LYS A 2 12.25 -38.91 -17.89
C LYS A 2 11.25 -38.42 -16.77
N LEU A 3 11.09 -37.13 -16.64
CA LEU A 3 10.07 -36.56 -15.79
C LEU A 3 8.68 -36.93 -16.33
N HIS A 4 7.76 -37.33 -15.43
CA HIS A 4 6.37 -37.59 -15.82
C HIS A 4 5.74 -36.29 -16.33
N PRO A 5 4.89 -36.30 -17.38
CA PRO A 5 4.24 -35.10 -17.90
C PRO A 5 3.56 -34.25 -16.83
N ASP A 6 2.93 -34.88 -15.81
CA ASP A 6 2.28 -34.16 -14.70
C ASP A 6 3.26 -33.42 -13.79
N GLN A 7 4.54 -33.79 -13.77
CA GLN A 7 5.58 -33.05 -13.04
C GLN A 7 6.01 -31.78 -13.76
N LEU A 8 5.83 -31.74 -15.08
CA LEU A 8 6.07 -30.54 -15.88
C LEU A 8 4.95 -29.50 -15.77
N LEU A 9 3.76 -29.92 -15.33
CA LEU A 9 2.60 -29.08 -15.10
C LEU A 9 2.51 -28.54 -13.66
N GLN A 10 3.40 -28.96 -12.77
CA GLN A 10 3.45 -28.39 -11.43
C GLN A 10 3.91 -26.93 -11.49
N PRO A 11 3.20 -26.03 -10.82
CA PRO A 11 3.63 -24.64 -10.74
C PRO A 11 5.02 -24.58 -10.12
N ASP A 12 5.84 -23.65 -10.59
CA ASP A 12 7.17 -23.39 -10.06
C ASP A 12 7.14 -23.32 -8.53
N PRO A 13 8.15 -23.88 -7.85
CA PRO A 13 8.19 -23.85 -6.40
C PRO A 13 8.15 -22.39 -5.91
N VAL A 14 7.15 -22.08 -5.10
CA VAL A 14 6.95 -20.75 -4.56
C VAL A 14 7.98 -20.49 -3.47
N SER A 15 9.01 -19.71 -3.78
CA SER A 15 9.89 -19.17 -2.75
C SER A 15 9.13 -18.11 -1.95
N ARG A 16 8.95 -18.34 -0.65
CA ARG A 16 8.36 -17.36 0.25
C ARG A 16 9.47 -16.45 0.77
N MET A 17 9.24 -15.14 0.72
CA MET A 17 10.10 -14.20 1.40
C MET A 17 10.07 -14.48 2.91
N LYS A 18 11.21 -14.47 3.55
CA LYS A 18 11.37 -14.58 5.00
C LYS A 18 12.13 -13.35 5.49
N SER A 19 11.49 -12.54 6.32
CA SER A 19 12.17 -11.46 7.04
C SER A 19 12.87 -11.99 8.28
N GLU A 20 14.05 -11.48 8.57
CA GLU A 20 14.90 -11.96 9.67
C GLU A 20 14.57 -11.26 11.00
N HIS A 21 14.12 -10.01 10.93
CA HIS A 21 13.83 -9.17 12.10
C HIS A 21 12.81 -8.07 11.73
N PRO A 22 12.17 -7.41 12.72
CA PRO A 22 11.39 -6.20 12.47
C PRO A 22 12.21 -5.14 11.72
N ASN A 23 11.56 -4.37 10.85
CA ASN A 23 12.20 -3.42 9.93
C ASN A 23 13.13 -4.04 8.86
N HIS A 24 13.11 -5.36 8.68
CA HIS A 24 13.80 -5.95 7.52
C HIS A 24 13.08 -5.58 6.23
N CYS A 25 11.78 -5.79 6.16
CA CYS A 25 10.97 -5.45 4.98
C CYS A 25 9.62 -4.86 5.39
N TRP A 26 9.33 -3.70 4.84
CA TRP A 26 7.98 -3.14 4.89
C TRP A 26 7.27 -3.34 3.55
N GLN A 27 6.00 -3.70 3.61
CA GLN A 27 5.12 -3.78 2.46
C GLN A 27 4.13 -2.62 2.55
N ILE A 28 4.03 -1.82 1.49
CA ILE A 28 3.11 -0.67 1.43
C ILE A 28 2.16 -0.84 0.26
N ASP A 29 0.88 -0.60 0.52
CA ASP A 29 -0.20 -0.71 -0.46
C ASP A 29 -1.18 0.45 -0.35
N PRO A 30 -1.18 1.38 -1.31
CA PRO A 30 -2.20 2.40 -1.43
C PRO A 30 -3.48 1.78 -1.98
N SER A 31 -4.60 1.99 -1.31
CA SER A 31 -5.90 1.54 -1.77
C SER A 31 -6.95 2.65 -1.74
N LEU A 32 -7.81 2.69 -2.75
CA LEU A 32 -8.90 3.64 -2.83
C LEU A 32 -10.01 3.24 -1.83
N CYS A 33 -10.39 4.16 -0.93
CA CYS A 33 -11.55 3.97 -0.07
C CYS A 33 -12.82 4.23 -0.87
N VAL A 34 -13.53 3.18 -1.22
CA VAL A 34 -14.73 3.28 -2.07
C VAL A 34 -15.90 3.93 -1.33
N LEU A 35 -15.95 3.80 0.00
CA LEU A 35 -17.06 4.24 0.83
C LEU A 35 -16.94 5.68 1.34
N TYR A 36 -15.75 6.30 1.27
CA TYR A 36 -15.51 7.63 1.83
C TYR A 36 -15.15 8.63 0.76
N TYR A 37 -15.74 9.81 0.83
CA TYR A 37 -15.46 10.92 -0.06
C TYR A 37 -15.65 12.27 0.64
N LEU A 38 -15.00 13.31 0.12
CA LEU A 38 -15.21 14.70 0.52
C LEU A 38 -16.03 15.41 -0.55
N PRO A 39 -17.24 15.91 -0.21
CA PRO A 39 -18.00 16.73 -1.15
C PRO A 39 -17.24 18.03 -1.46
N ARG A 40 -17.05 18.37 -2.74
CA ARG A 40 -16.40 19.63 -3.14
C ARG A 40 -17.28 20.86 -2.96
N HIS A 41 -18.60 20.66 -2.98
CA HIS A 41 -19.58 21.74 -2.95
C HIS A 41 -20.69 21.42 -1.96
N GLY A 42 -21.00 22.38 -1.11
CA GLY A 42 -22.10 22.27 -0.15
C GLY A 42 -21.76 22.93 1.19
N LYS A 43 -22.80 23.10 2.04
CA LYS A 43 -22.64 23.66 3.39
C LYS A 43 -21.98 22.68 4.37
N ASP A 44 -21.92 21.41 4.03
CA ASP A 44 -21.36 20.36 4.87
C ASP A 44 -19.96 20.02 4.37
N THR A 45 -18.95 20.53 5.02
CA THR A 45 -17.55 20.16 4.83
C THR A 45 -17.20 19.02 5.77
N GLY A 46 -16.88 17.85 5.25
CA GLY A 46 -16.43 16.72 6.07
C GLY A 46 -16.48 15.39 5.34
N LEU A 47 -15.86 14.39 5.94
CA LEU A 47 -15.85 13.03 5.43
C LEU A 47 -17.27 12.46 5.40
N ARG A 48 -17.71 11.99 4.25
CA ARG A 48 -19.01 11.34 4.11
C ARG A 48 -18.86 9.90 3.64
N VAL A 49 -19.75 9.05 4.15
CA VAL A 49 -19.89 7.67 3.68
C VAL A 49 -20.83 7.65 2.48
N MET A 50 -20.42 7.00 1.42
CA MET A 50 -21.26 6.84 0.23
C MET A 50 -22.43 5.92 0.53
N LYS A 51 -23.62 6.30 0.11
CA LYS A 51 -24.80 5.42 0.21
C LYS A 51 -24.70 4.29 -0.82
N GLU A 52 -25.20 3.11 -0.46
CA GLU A 52 -25.19 1.91 -1.31
C GLU A 52 -25.77 2.16 -2.70
N GLU A 53 -26.85 2.93 -2.78
CA GLU A 53 -27.48 3.31 -4.05
C GLU A 53 -26.59 4.16 -4.96
N GLU A 54 -25.71 4.99 -4.38
CA GLU A 54 -24.75 5.83 -5.12
C GLU A 54 -23.56 5.01 -5.58
N PHE A 55 -23.18 3.99 -4.83
CA PHE A 55 -22.10 3.08 -5.18
C PHE A 55 -22.36 2.34 -6.49
N TYR A 56 -23.57 1.81 -6.68
CA TYR A 56 -23.95 1.08 -7.89
C TYR A 56 -24.23 1.98 -9.12
N LYS A 57 -24.48 3.27 -8.92
CA LYS A 57 -24.68 4.23 -10.01
C LYS A 57 -23.37 4.77 -10.62
N ASN A 58 -22.24 4.51 -10.00
CA ASN A 58 -20.93 4.97 -10.47
C ASN A 58 -20.42 4.12 -11.64
N LYS A 59 -20.86 4.47 -12.86
CA LYS A 59 -20.30 3.91 -14.09
C LYS A 59 -18.81 4.30 -14.20
N PRO A 60 -17.94 3.46 -14.83
CA PRO A 60 -16.50 3.72 -14.97
C PRO A 60 -16.13 5.12 -15.48
N LYS A 61 -16.98 5.72 -16.34
CA LYS A 61 -16.77 7.08 -16.89
C LYS A 61 -16.86 8.20 -15.82
N ASN A 62 -17.53 7.97 -14.70
CA ASN A 62 -17.67 8.96 -13.63
C ASN A 62 -16.63 8.81 -12.54
N VAL A 63 -15.95 7.66 -12.47
CA VAL A 63 -14.92 7.37 -11.46
C VAL A 63 -13.77 8.38 -11.54
N VAL A 64 -13.32 8.73 -12.75
CA VAL A 64 -12.22 9.68 -12.97
C VAL A 64 -12.54 11.09 -12.42
N LYS A 65 -13.80 11.54 -12.48
CA LYS A 65 -14.21 12.85 -11.94
C LYS A 65 -14.33 12.86 -10.41
N ILE A 66 -14.59 11.70 -9.82
CA ILE A 66 -14.82 11.54 -8.37
C ILE A 66 -13.52 11.14 -7.68
N GLU A 67 -12.52 10.68 -8.41
CA GLU A 67 -11.26 10.15 -7.88
C GLU A 67 -10.51 11.17 -7.01
N GLN A 68 -10.55 12.44 -7.37
CA GLN A 68 -9.93 13.52 -6.60
C GLN A 68 -10.64 13.84 -5.27
N ASP A 69 -11.91 13.47 -5.14
CA ASP A 69 -12.71 13.67 -3.93
C ASP A 69 -12.70 12.44 -3.02
N ARG A 70 -12.05 11.36 -3.44
CA ARG A 70 -11.98 10.13 -2.66
C ARG A 70 -10.83 10.13 -1.68
N VAL A 71 -11.06 9.38 -0.62
CA VAL A 71 -10.04 9.12 0.39
C VAL A 71 -9.22 7.91 -0.04
N TRP A 72 -7.91 8.05 0.01
CA TRP A 72 -6.97 6.96 -0.19
C TRP A 72 -6.45 6.47 1.15
N ARG A 73 -6.49 5.17 1.36
CA ARG A 73 -5.86 4.53 2.50
C ARG A 73 -4.51 3.98 2.08
N TYR A 74 -3.47 4.44 2.74
CA TYR A 74 -2.14 3.85 2.65
C TYR A 74 -1.99 2.88 3.82
N THR A 75 -1.76 1.63 3.52
CA THR A 75 -1.53 0.58 4.52
C THR A 75 -0.10 0.11 4.40
N GLY A 76 0.61 0.07 5.52
CA GLY A 76 1.95 -0.45 5.63
C GLY A 76 2.02 -1.60 6.62
N THR A 77 2.76 -2.64 6.30
CA THR A 77 2.99 -3.77 7.21
C THR A 77 4.46 -4.03 7.36
N ASP A 78 4.90 -4.30 8.59
CA ASP A 78 6.21 -4.90 8.82
C ASP A 78 6.11 -6.42 8.62
N HIS A 79 6.84 -6.93 7.64
CA HIS A 79 6.74 -8.33 7.24
C HIS A 79 7.17 -9.32 8.33
N ALA A 80 8.11 -8.92 9.19
CA ALA A 80 8.61 -9.80 10.27
C ALA A 80 7.62 -9.92 11.42
N SER A 81 7.10 -8.78 11.91
CA SER A 81 6.20 -8.73 13.07
C SER A 81 4.72 -8.88 12.72
N GLY A 82 4.35 -8.62 11.44
CA GLY A 82 2.96 -8.54 11.02
C GLY A 82 2.23 -7.29 11.52
N THR A 83 2.95 -6.35 12.12
CA THR A 83 2.35 -5.09 12.59
C THR A 83 1.86 -4.26 11.40
N ILE A 84 0.67 -3.67 11.54
CA ILE A 84 -0.01 -2.92 10.50
C ILE A 84 -0.15 -1.47 10.93
N VAL A 85 0.12 -0.53 10.00
CA VAL A 85 -0.14 0.90 10.14
C VAL A 85 -0.96 1.35 8.95
N ALA A 86 -1.97 2.18 9.20
CA ALA A 86 -2.76 2.79 8.15
C ALA A 86 -2.92 4.30 8.35
N ARG A 87 -2.92 5.04 7.25
CA ARG A 87 -3.20 6.48 7.23
C ARG A 87 -4.01 6.84 6.00
N TYR A 88 -4.85 7.87 6.15
CA TYR A 88 -5.76 8.29 5.10
C TYR A 88 -5.30 9.61 4.48
N TYR A 89 -5.41 9.69 3.16
CA TYR A 89 -4.98 10.83 2.35
C TYR A 89 -6.05 11.28 1.38
N PHE A 90 -6.02 12.54 1.05
CA PHE A 90 -6.83 13.13 -0.02
C PHE A 90 -5.95 13.40 -1.25
N GLY A 91 -6.58 13.55 -2.41
CA GLY A 91 -5.89 13.99 -3.63
C GLY A 91 -5.24 12.89 -4.45
N GLY A 92 -5.56 11.62 -4.18
CA GLY A 92 -5.14 10.51 -5.03
C GLY A 92 -3.88 9.78 -4.56
N GLU A 93 -3.49 8.79 -5.36
CA GLU A 93 -2.22 8.06 -5.21
C GLU A 93 -1.07 8.91 -5.76
N THR A 94 -0.47 9.72 -4.89
CA THR A 94 0.61 10.64 -5.26
C THR A 94 1.93 10.27 -4.61
N SER A 95 3.04 10.67 -5.25
CA SER A 95 4.38 10.51 -4.66
C SER A 95 4.53 11.25 -3.33
N ALA A 96 3.88 12.40 -3.20
CA ALA A 96 3.91 13.19 -1.97
C ALA A 96 3.25 12.44 -0.81
N ASN A 97 2.05 11.89 -1.04
CA ASN A 97 1.35 11.08 -0.05
C ASN A 97 2.13 9.82 0.34
N LEU A 98 2.76 9.16 -0.64
CA LEU A 98 3.60 7.99 -0.38
C LEU A 98 4.84 8.35 0.46
N CYS A 99 5.53 9.45 0.13
CA CYS A 99 6.67 9.92 0.91
C CYS A 99 6.26 10.31 2.34
N ASP A 100 5.15 11.04 2.50
CA ASP A 100 4.63 11.41 3.82
C ASP A 100 4.26 10.18 4.64
N PHE A 101 3.56 9.22 4.04
CA PHE A 101 3.21 7.97 4.72
C PHE A 101 4.46 7.17 5.13
N PHE A 102 5.47 7.08 4.26
CA PHE A 102 6.71 6.38 4.56
C PHE A 102 7.48 7.04 5.71
N ILE A 103 7.55 8.38 5.70
CA ILE A 103 8.14 9.15 6.80
C ILE A 103 7.35 8.93 8.10
N PHE A 104 6.01 8.98 8.03
CA PHE A 104 5.13 8.71 9.16
C PHE A 104 5.39 7.32 9.75
N MET A 105 5.56 6.28 8.94
CA MET A 105 5.90 4.94 9.44
C MET A 105 7.23 4.92 10.20
N MET A 106 8.22 5.71 9.77
CA MET A 106 9.55 5.78 10.41
C MET A 106 9.56 6.55 11.72
N GLN A 107 8.64 7.49 11.91
CA GLN A 107 8.58 8.33 13.10
C GLN A 107 8.19 7.53 14.35
N ALA A 108 8.71 7.94 15.51
CA ALA A 108 8.19 7.48 16.78
C ALA A 108 6.78 8.04 16.99
N LYS A 109 5.84 7.19 17.44
CA LYS A 109 4.48 7.56 17.78
C LYS A 109 4.36 7.82 19.27
N GLU A 110 3.32 8.56 19.67
CA GLU A 110 3.05 8.86 21.08
C GLU A 110 2.83 7.59 21.90
N ASP A 111 2.06 6.64 21.37
CA ASP A 111 1.78 5.36 22.01
C ASP A 111 2.49 4.21 21.29
N VAL A 112 3.68 3.90 21.74
CA VAL A 112 4.52 2.82 21.17
C VAL A 112 3.88 1.43 21.32
N HIS A 113 2.97 1.25 22.27
CA HIS A 113 2.28 -0.04 22.46
C HIS A 113 1.17 -0.24 21.43
N LYS A 114 0.50 0.83 21.02
CA LYS A 114 -0.54 0.77 19.98
C LYS A 114 0.03 0.83 18.58
N ASP A 115 1.09 1.60 18.39
CA ASP A 115 1.75 1.75 17.10
C ASP A 115 3.28 1.61 17.25
N PRO A 116 3.78 0.35 17.26
CA PRO A 116 5.19 0.07 17.51
C PRO A 116 6.09 0.28 16.28
N ILE A 117 5.54 0.45 15.06
CA ILE A 117 6.35 0.65 13.86
C ILE A 117 7.10 1.98 13.94
N ARG A 118 8.42 1.91 13.87
CA ARG A 118 9.34 3.07 13.86
C ARG A 118 10.71 2.66 13.32
N GLY A 119 11.53 3.66 12.99
CA GLY A 119 12.88 3.44 12.46
C GLY A 119 12.89 3.28 10.95
N VAL A 120 14.04 3.02 10.37
CA VAL A 120 14.24 2.90 8.92
C VAL A 120 14.27 1.43 8.54
N PRO A 121 13.45 0.98 7.57
CA PRO A 121 13.50 -0.41 7.10
C PRO A 121 14.73 -0.63 6.20
N ARG A 122 15.22 -1.87 6.12
CA ARG A 122 16.25 -2.23 5.14
C ARG A 122 15.71 -2.27 3.71
N MET A 123 14.43 -2.65 3.58
CA MET A 123 13.78 -2.78 2.28
C MET A 123 12.31 -2.36 2.37
N VAL A 124 11.82 -1.76 1.29
CA VAL A 124 10.39 -1.53 1.07
C VAL A 124 9.92 -2.23 -0.19
N MET A 125 8.79 -2.91 -0.10
CA MET A 125 8.15 -3.64 -1.19
C MET A 125 6.85 -2.95 -1.59
N LEU A 126 6.70 -2.67 -2.88
CA LEU A 126 5.60 -1.89 -3.46
C LEU A 126 5.10 -2.56 -4.74
N ASP A 127 3.87 -2.29 -5.12
CA ASP A 127 3.36 -2.63 -6.45
C ASP A 127 3.75 -1.58 -7.50
N PRO A 128 3.72 -1.92 -8.79
CA PRO A 128 4.06 -1.01 -9.87
C PRO A 128 2.96 0.05 -10.08
N GLY A 129 2.84 1.00 -9.15
CA GLY A 129 1.99 2.19 -9.25
C GLY A 129 2.79 3.43 -9.66
N SER A 130 2.12 4.47 -10.12
CA SER A 130 2.77 5.72 -10.55
C SER A 130 3.52 6.41 -9.40
N ALA A 131 2.94 6.46 -8.21
CA ALA A 131 3.58 6.98 -7.02
C ALA A 131 4.80 6.14 -6.60
N ASN A 132 4.66 4.82 -6.66
CA ASN A 132 5.66 3.85 -6.25
C ASN A 132 6.89 3.83 -7.14
N THR A 133 6.74 4.21 -8.41
CA THR A 133 7.84 4.30 -9.39
C THR A 133 8.45 5.70 -9.51
N SER A 134 7.92 6.68 -8.76
CA SER A 134 8.35 8.07 -8.83
C SER A 134 9.81 8.28 -8.45
N SER A 135 10.46 9.26 -9.07
CA SER A 135 11.83 9.63 -8.76
C SER A 135 11.98 10.17 -7.34
N ALA A 136 10.98 10.91 -6.84
CA ALA A 136 11.00 11.48 -5.50
C ALA A 136 11.07 10.41 -4.42
N PHE A 137 10.21 9.39 -4.48
CA PHE A 137 10.22 8.28 -3.51
C PHE A 137 11.52 7.47 -3.59
N LYS A 138 12.00 7.17 -4.81
CA LYS A 138 13.28 6.46 -5.00
C LYS A 138 14.46 7.24 -4.45
N THR A 139 14.47 8.57 -4.62
CA THR A 139 15.53 9.44 -4.07
C THR A 139 15.48 9.44 -2.54
N LEU A 140 14.28 9.55 -1.94
CA LEU A 140 14.11 9.44 -0.49
C LEU A 140 14.67 8.12 0.04
N CYS A 141 14.27 7.00 -0.54
CA CYS A 141 14.75 5.67 -0.15
C CYS A 141 16.27 5.54 -0.30
N LYS A 142 16.83 6.03 -1.42
CA LYS A 142 18.28 6.03 -1.64
C LYS A 142 19.02 6.85 -0.58
N SER A 143 18.50 8.01 -0.19
CA SER A 143 19.12 8.85 0.84
C SER A 143 19.11 8.21 2.23
N LEU A 144 18.20 7.27 2.46
CA LEU A 144 18.05 6.51 3.70
C LEU A 144 18.70 5.12 3.66
N ASP A 145 19.36 4.78 2.56
CA ASP A 145 19.92 3.44 2.29
C ASP A 145 18.86 2.31 2.33
N VAL A 146 17.66 2.62 1.87
CA VAL A 146 16.53 1.68 1.81
C VAL A 146 16.44 1.06 0.43
N HIS A 147 16.50 -0.27 0.34
CA HIS A 147 16.29 -0.98 -0.92
C HIS A 147 14.81 -0.94 -1.32
N VAL A 148 14.52 -0.50 -2.56
CA VAL A 148 13.16 -0.47 -3.11
C VAL A 148 12.95 -1.66 -4.02
N GLN A 149 12.02 -2.53 -3.67
CA GLN A 149 11.60 -3.65 -4.51
C GLN A 149 10.21 -3.38 -5.09
N ILE A 150 10.12 -3.26 -6.40
CA ILE A 150 8.84 -3.20 -7.11
C ILE A 150 8.45 -4.59 -7.55
N ASN A 151 7.27 -5.04 -7.16
CA ASN A 151 6.74 -6.35 -7.53
C ASN A 151 6.45 -6.41 -9.03
N LYS A 152 6.60 -7.61 -9.61
CA LYS A 152 6.15 -7.83 -10.99
C LYS A 152 4.61 -7.84 -11.02
N PRO A 153 3.98 -7.24 -12.05
CA PRO A 153 2.53 -7.36 -12.24
C PRO A 153 2.10 -8.83 -12.26
N GLY A 154 1.01 -9.14 -11.59
CA GLY A 154 0.43 -10.49 -11.59
C GLY A 154 1.08 -11.49 -10.61
N ASN A 155 1.92 -11.03 -9.67
CA ASN A 155 2.43 -11.89 -8.58
C ASN A 155 1.83 -11.49 -7.22
N PRO A 156 0.53 -11.80 -6.96
CA PRO A 156 -0.18 -11.40 -5.75
C PRO A 156 0.42 -12.02 -4.47
N ARG A 157 1.13 -13.14 -4.60
CA ARG A 157 1.68 -13.86 -3.45
C ARG A 157 2.83 -13.14 -2.74
N ALA A 158 3.44 -12.15 -3.38
CA ALA A 158 4.54 -11.38 -2.80
C ALA A 158 4.10 -10.46 -1.65
N LYS A 159 2.82 -10.07 -1.60
CA LYS A 159 2.26 -9.10 -0.63
C LYS A 159 1.14 -9.66 0.26
N GLY A 160 1.05 -10.95 0.42
CA GLY A 160 -0.06 -11.60 1.13
C GLY A 160 -0.36 -11.05 2.54
N GLN A 161 0.56 -10.37 3.20
CA GLN A 161 0.31 -9.77 4.51
C GLN A 161 -0.40 -8.42 4.39
N VAL A 162 0.05 -7.55 3.51
CA VAL A 162 -0.57 -6.22 3.34
C VAL A 162 -1.94 -6.34 2.67
N GLU A 163 -2.13 -7.29 1.77
CA GLU A 163 -3.44 -7.57 1.16
C GLU A 163 -4.48 -8.03 2.18
N LYS A 164 -4.07 -8.77 3.21
CA LYS A 164 -4.97 -9.15 4.31
C LYS A 164 -5.33 -7.99 5.24
N ALA A 165 -4.53 -6.92 5.24
CA ALA A 165 -4.76 -5.73 6.04
C ALA A 165 -5.70 -4.72 5.36
N ASN A 166 -5.88 -4.85 4.04
CA ASN A 166 -6.81 -4.06 3.22
C ASN A 166 -8.18 -4.72 3.14
#